data_91561c1ac85965bd8b24562e5631e76e
#
_entry.id   91561c1ac85965bd8b24562e5631e76e
#
_cell.length_a   1.000
_cell.length_b   1.000
_cell.length_c   1.000
_cell.angle_alpha   90.00
_cell.angle_beta   90.00
_cell.angle_gamma   90.00
#
_symmetry.space_group_name_H-M   'P 1'
#
loop_
_entity.id
_entity.type
_entity.pdbx_description
1 polymer ?
#
loop_
_entity_poly.entity_id
_entity_poly.type
_entity_poly.pdbx_seq_one_letter_code
_entity_poly.pdbx_strand_id
1 'polypeptide(L)'
;MIDVTSTIGFNPIFFMTDLSAEYQALAHYKPRHKVRFVTAASLFDGHDAAINIMRRILQGMGAEVIHLGHNRSVDDIVTAALQEDVQGIAISSYQGGHVEFFKYMVDLLRQRGGAHIQVFGGGGGVIVPSEIAELHAYGVTRIYSPQDGQRMGLQGMIGEMIMRCDQDLSPHAPTQLQAIQGTTQAHWRALAQLITALESDSPAIHPLRDQLRTHARTRKVPVIGITGTGGAGKSSLTDELIRRLRLDQADGVRIAVISIDPSRRKSGGALLGDRIRMNAISPWRQSTPDAAQGDAQRVFMRSLATREFGSEISAALPDVIAAAKCASFDVVIVETSGIGQGDAAIVPHVDIPLYVMTPEFGAASQLEKIDMLDFAEFVAINKFDRKGAADALRDVSKQVQRNREAWQTPPDQMPVFGTMAAHFNDDGVTALYQAMKPRLKALGLSLPHARLPQVSVRHSSHQAAIVPSARNRYLAEISETVRGYKRRAPFR
;
A
#
# COMPACT_ATOMS: atom_id res chain seq x y z
N MET A 1 54.30 -12.64 -9.60
CA MET A 1 53.06 -13.39 -9.51
C MET A 1 52.86 -13.74 -8.04
N ILE A 2 52.20 -12.92 -7.29
CA ILE A 2 51.87 -13.17 -5.90
C ILE A 2 50.34 -13.25 -5.84
N ASP A 3 49.90 -14.44 -5.51
CA ASP A 3 48.51 -14.82 -5.35
C ASP A 3 48.06 -14.34 -3.97
N VAL A 4 47.01 -13.50 -3.90
CA VAL A 4 46.41 -13.02 -2.64
C VAL A 4 44.93 -13.28 -2.72
N THR A 5 44.57 -14.55 -2.50
CA THR A 5 43.20 -14.95 -2.13
C THR A 5 43.15 -15.14 -0.61
N SER A 6 42.95 -14.08 0.16
CA SER A 6 42.61 -14.18 1.56
C SER A 6 41.08 -14.25 1.70
N THR A 7 40.59 -15.47 1.80
CA THR A 7 39.24 -15.82 2.21
C THR A 7 39.01 -15.34 3.63
N ILE A 8 38.23 -14.26 3.82
CA ILE A 8 37.74 -13.89 5.16
C ILE A 8 36.66 -14.90 5.54
N GLY A 9 37.07 -15.88 6.32
CA GLY A 9 36.16 -16.82 6.96
C GLY A 9 35.28 -16.08 7.96
N PHE A 10 34.00 -15.90 7.66
CA PHE A 10 32.99 -15.57 8.64
C PHE A 10 32.83 -16.80 9.54
N ASN A 11 33.47 -16.78 10.70
CA ASN A 11 33.20 -17.70 11.78
C ASN A 11 31.85 -17.26 12.39
N PRO A 12 30.76 -18.04 12.31
CA PRO A 12 29.57 -17.75 13.08
C PRO A 12 29.88 -18.08 14.53
N ILE A 13 30.17 -17.07 15.34
CA ILE A 13 30.19 -17.19 16.79
C ILE A 13 28.72 -17.52 17.18
N PHE A 14 28.41 -18.80 17.29
CA PHE A 14 27.24 -19.27 18.00
C PHE A 14 27.41 -18.88 19.47
N PHE A 15 26.85 -17.73 19.86
CA PHE A 15 26.54 -17.51 21.25
C PHE A 15 25.45 -18.52 21.62
N MET A 16 25.83 -19.56 22.35
CA MET A 16 24.89 -20.39 23.08
C MET A 16 24.25 -19.47 24.13
N THR A 17 23.16 -18.83 23.80
CA THR A 17 22.26 -18.19 24.74
C THR A 17 21.58 -19.32 25.49
N ASP A 18 21.77 -19.37 26.83
CA ASP A 18 21.04 -20.26 27.72
C ASP A 18 19.58 -19.77 27.76
N LEU A 19 18.83 -20.17 26.74
CA LEU A 19 17.40 -19.85 26.62
C LEU A 19 16.68 -20.72 27.60
N SER A 20 16.06 -20.11 28.62
CA SER A 20 15.13 -20.83 29.49
C SER A 20 14.03 -21.53 28.67
N ALA A 21 13.45 -22.60 29.20
CA ALA A 21 12.37 -23.33 28.50
C ALA A 21 11.21 -22.38 28.07
N GLU A 22 10.97 -21.32 28.85
CA GLU A 22 9.98 -20.29 28.59
C GLU A 22 10.32 -19.50 27.30
N TYR A 23 11.57 -19.08 27.13
CA TYR A 23 11.99 -18.35 25.90
C TYR A 23 12.01 -19.25 24.68
N GLN A 24 12.30 -20.53 24.84
CA GLN A 24 12.18 -21.51 23.76
C GLN A 24 10.73 -21.72 23.34
N ALA A 25 9.79 -21.75 24.29
CA ALA A 25 8.36 -21.82 23.99
C ALA A 25 7.89 -20.59 23.21
N LEU A 26 8.33 -19.38 23.58
CA LEU A 26 8.05 -18.16 22.85
C LEU A 26 8.59 -18.18 21.42
N ALA A 27 9.80 -18.68 21.22
CA ALA A 27 10.41 -18.78 19.88
C ALA A 27 9.64 -19.70 18.92
N HIS A 28 8.82 -20.59 19.45
CA HIS A 28 7.97 -21.53 18.69
C HIS A 28 6.47 -21.21 18.80
N TYR A 29 6.12 -20.08 19.38
CA TYR A 29 4.73 -19.67 19.55
C TYR A 29 3.99 -19.61 18.22
N LYS A 30 2.79 -20.19 18.17
CA LYS A 30 1.89 -20.12 17.02
C LYS A 30 0.62 -19.42 17.44
N PRO A 31 0.23 -18.32 16.79
CA PRO A 31 -0.98 -17.61 17.14
C PRO A 31 -2.22 -18.46 16.84
N ARG A 32 -3.24 -18.32 17.70
CA ARG A 32 -4.56 -18.95 17.54
C ARG A 32 -5.44 -18.14 16.58
N HIS A 33 -5.26 -16.82 16.59
CA HIS A 33 -5.98 -15.89 15.73
C HIS A 33 -5.07 -15.34 14.64
N LYS A 34 -5.63 -14.67 13.64
CA LYS A 34 -4.84 -13.94 12.65
C LYS A 34 -4.35 -12.64 13.26
N VAL A 35 -3.09 -12.61 13.60
CA VAL A 35 -2.45 -11.44 14.22
C VAL A 35 -1.87 -10.55 13.13
N ARG A 36 -2.20 -9.27 13.18
CA ARG A 36 -1.78 -8.26 12.21
C ARG A 36 -0.94 -7.18 12.89
N PHE A 37 0.17 -6.82 12.23
CA PHE A 37 1.10 -5.80 12.71
C PHE A 37 1.33 -4.71 11.68
N VAL A 38 1.42 -3.46 12.15
CA VAL A 38 2.12 -2.39 11.43
C VAL A 38 3.57 -2.36 11.88
N THR A 39 4.49 -2.27 10.94
CA THR A 39 5.93 -2.13 11.22
C THR A 39 6.51 -0.91 10.49
N ALA A 40 7.34 -0.11 11.20
CA ALA A 40 8.00 1.06 10.63
C ALA A 40 9.30 1.42 11.37
N ALA A 41 10.14 2.22 10.74
CA ALA A 41 11.16 2.99 11.46
C ALA A 41 10.63 4.42 11.71
N SER A 42 10.98 4.98 12.88
CA SER A 42 10.51 6.29 13.34
C SER A 42 10.91 7.43 12.40
N LEU A 43 10.26 8.58 12.58
CA LEU A 43 10.55 9.80 11.83
C LEU A 43 12.03 10.20 11.99
N PHE A 44 12.67 10.61 10.90
CA PHE A 44 14.10 10.94 10.79
C PHE A 44 15.07 9.77 11.03
N ASP A 45 14.56 8.53 11.12
CA ASP A 45 15.38 7.33 11.25
C ASP A 45 15.49 6.61 9.89
N GLY A 46 16.71 6.50 9.38
CA GLY A 46 17.03 5.76 8.17
C GLY A 46 17.52 4.33 8.41
N HIS A 47 17.59 3.88 9.68
CA HIS A 47 18.06 2.54 10.03
C HIS A 47 16.95 1.50 9.86
N ASP A 48 16.75 1.05 8.62
CA ASP A 48 15.68 0.11 8.28
C ASP A 48 16.07 -1.37 8.40
N ALA A 49 17.36 -1.70 8.55
CA ALA A 49 17.83 -3.09 8.56
C ALA A 49 17.20 -3.91 9.70
N ALA A 50 17.13 -3.35 10.91
CA ALA A 50 16.59 -4.03 12.08
C ALA A 50 15.11 -4.35 11.89
N ILE A 51 14.29 -3.36 11.54
CA ILE A 51 12.85 -3.56 11.33
C ILE A 51 12.56 -4.51 10.16
N ASN A 52 13.41 -4.50 9.13
CA ASN A 52 13.30 -5.43 8.00
C ASN A 52 13.55 -6.89 8.41
N ILE A 53 14.46 -7.15 9.35
CA ILE A 53 14.67 -8.48 9.92
C ILE A 53 13.45 -8.88 10.77
N MET A 54 13.01 -8.01 11.67
CA MET A 54 11.88 -8.27 12.57
C MET A 54 10.60 -8.58 11.81
N ARG A 55 10.25 -7.81 10.77
CA ARG A 55 9.06 -8.08 9.96
C ARG A 55 9.10 -9.43 9.24
N ARG A 56 10.31 -9.88 8.83
CA ARG A 56 10.47 -11.20 8.19
C ARG A 56 10.24 -12.33 9.19
N ILE A 57 10.68 -12.16 10.44
CA ILE A 57 10.45 -13.12 11.52
C ILE A 57 8.97 -13.14 11.88
N LEU A 58 8.32 -11.97 12.07
CA LEU A 58 6.87 -11.85 12.29
C LEU A 58 6.09 -12.63 11.22
N GLN A 59 6.38 -12.38 9.94
CA GLN A 59 5.76 -13.09 8.83
C GLN A 59 6.08 -14.60 8.85
N GLY A 60 7.32 -14.96 9.21
CA GLY A 60 7.75 -16.36 9.34
C GLY A 60 7.03 -17.12 10.45
N MET A 61 6.58 -16.44 11.49
CA MET A 61 5.83 -16.97 12.62
C MET A 61 4.31 -16.87 12.46
N GLY A 62 3.82 -16.46 11.30
CA GLY A 62 2.39 -16.52 10.94
C GLY A 62 1.64 -15.18 11.00
N ALA A 63 2.29 -14.07 11.35
CA ALA A 63 1.63 -12.77 11.38
C ALA A 63 1.44 -12.17 9.98
N GLU A 64 0.39 -11.38 9.81
CA GLU A 64 0.15 -10.49 8.69
C GLU A 64 0.82 -9.15 8.99
N VAL A 65 1.74 -8.70 8.13
CA VAL A 65 2.59 -7.54 8.41
C VAL A 65 2.39 -6.45 7.36
N ILE A 66 1.90 -5.30 7.79
CA ILE A 66 1.85 -4.06 7.01
C ILE A 66 3.15 -3.30 7.28
N HIS A 67 4.03 -3.23 6.28
CA HIS A 67 5.30 -2.54 6.42
C HIS A 67 5.24 -1.16 5.79
N LEU A 68 5.51 -0.12 6.58
CA LEU A 68 5.46 1.27 6.12
C LEU A 68 6.83 1.82 5.71
N GLY A 69 7.92 1.08 5.96
CA GLY A 69 9.28 1.53 5.66
C GLY A 69 9.87 2.41 6.76
N HIS A 70 10.78 3.29 6.36
CA HIS A 70 11.49 4.21 7.25
C HIS A 70 10.91 5.63 7.19
N ASN A 71 11.35 6.49 8.12
CA ASN A 71 11.01 7.92 8.16
C ASN A 71 9.49 8.17 8.20
N ARG A 72 8.78 7.47 9.11
CA ARG A 72 7.33 7.58 9.24
C ARG A 72 6.91 8.41 10.44
N SER A 73 5.97 9.32 10.21
CA SER A 73 5.35 10.12 11.27
C SER A 73 4.42 9.25 12.13
N VAL A 74 4.18 9.68 13.36
CA VAL A 74 3.19 9.02 14.25
C VAL A 74 1.81 8.98 13.60
N ASP A 75 1.41 10.07 12.94
CA ASP A 75 0.11 10.16 12.27
C ASP A 75 -0.05 9.12 11.15
N ASP A 76 0.98 8.94 10.31
CA ASP A 76 0.98 7.92 9.25
C ASP A 76 0.84 6.51 9.84
N ILE A 77 1.58 6.21 10.91
CA ILE A 77 1.59 4.91 11.56
C ILE A 77 0.24 4.61 12.21
N VAL A 78 -0.29 5.54 13.00
CA VAL A 78 -1.58 5.38 13.68
C VAL A 78 -2.73 5.29 12.67
N THR A 79 -2.71 6.13 11.63
CA THR A 79 -3.72 6.07 10.56
C THR A 79 -3.71 4.70 9.87
N ALA A 80 -2.52 4.19 9.53
CA ALA A 80 -2.39 2.86 8.94
C ALA A 80 -2.88 1.77 9.92
N ALA A 81 -2.49 1.83 11.19
CA ALA A 81 -2.88 0.85 12.20
C ALA A 81 -4.40 0.77 12.39
N LEU A 82 -5.08 1.93 12.37
CA LEU A 82 -6.54 2.01 12.50
C LEU A 82 -7.27 1.50 11.25
N GLN A 83 -6.79 1.85 10.04
CA GLN A 83 -7.39 1.40 8.80
C GLN A 83 -7.17 -0.09 8.54
N GLU A 84 -6.03 -0.61 8.98
CA GLU A 84 -5.68 -2.03 8.88
C GLU A 84 -6.21 -2.87 10.05
N ASP A 85 -6.80 -2.22 11.07
CA ASP A 85 -7.35 -2.84 12.29
C ASP A 85 -6.37 -3.85 12.90
N VAL A 86 -5.16 -3.38 13.21
CA VAL A 86 -4.07 -4.23 13.71
C VAL A 86 -4.18 -4.47 15.21
N GLN A 87 -3.61 -5.59 15.68
CA GLN A 87 -3.43 -5.85 17.10
C GLN A 87 -2.15 -5.20 17.64
N GLY A 88 -1.11 -5.01 16.80
CA GLY A 88 0.17 -4.50 17.25
C GLY A 88 0.85 -3.54 16.29
N ILE A 89 1.64 -2.63 16.85
CA ILE A 89 2.55 -1.74 16.15
C ILE A 89 3.96 -2.04 16.63
N ALA A 90 4.92 -2.24 15.71
CA ALA A 90 6.31 -2.47 16.04
C ALA A 90 7.22 -1.44 15.36
N ILE A 91 7.93 -0.66 16.18
CA ILE A 91 8.74 0.46 15.72
C ILE A 91 10.21 0.25 16.07
N SER A 92 11.10 0.46 15.10
CA SER A 92 12.51 0.67 15.40
C SER A 92 12.82 2.17 15.47
N SER A 93 13.61 2.59 16.48
CA SER A 93 14.00 3.98 16.67
C SER A 93 15.42 4.07 17.21
N TYR A 94 16.36 4.47 16.36
CA TYR A 94 17.78 4.63 16.69
C TYR A 94 18.19 6.10 16.79
N GLN A 95 17.23 7.02 16.88
CA GLN A 95 17.45 8.46 16.95
C GLN A 95 16.93 9.05 18.26
N GLY A 96 17.34 10.28 18.60
CA GLY A 96 16.76 11.04 19.71
C GLY A 96 15.29 11.40 19.49
N GLY A 97 14.56 11.77 20.56
CA GLY A 97 13.13 12.11 20.49
C GLY A 97 12.18 10.89 20.50
N HIS A 98 12.70 9.70 20.77
CA HIS A 98 11.91 8.47 20.84
C HIS A 98 10.88 8.50 21.99
N VAL A 99 11.18 9.15 23.11
CA VAL A 99 10.26 9.25 24.25
C VAL A 99 8.97 9.99 23.83
N GLU A 100 9.12 11.17 23.23
CA GLU A 100 8.00 11.97 22.72
C GLU A 100 7.26 11.26 21.58
N PHE A 101 8.00 10.58 20.70
CA PHE A 101 7.43 9.82 19.58
C PHE A 101 6.50 8.71 20.06
N PHE A 102 6.95 7.90 21.02
CA PHE A 102 6.13 6.81 21.56
C PHE A 102 4.96 7.32 22.41
N LYS A 103 5.18 8.34 23.24
CA LYS A 103 4.10 8.94 24.04
C LYS A 103 3.00 9.53 23.14
N TYR A 104 3.39 10.29 22.13
CA TYR A 104 2.45 10.86 21.18
C TYR A 104 1.68 9.77 20.42
N MET A 105 2.34 8.63 20.08
CA MET A 105 1.67 7.49 19.44
C MET A 105 0.59 6.89 20.36
N VAL A 106 0.88 6.67 21.63
CA VAL A 106 -0.08 6.16 22.61
C VAL A 106 -1.26 7.12 22.77
N ASP A 107 -1.00 8.42 22.86
CA ASP A 107 -2.06 9.43 23.00
C ASP A 107 -2.94 9.50 21.77
N LEU A 108 -2.35 9.47 20.58
CA LEU A 108 -3.08 9.52 19.33
C LEU A 108 -3.93 8.24 19.10
N LEU A 109 -3.43 7.08 19.50
CA LEU A 109 -4.20 5.84 19.51
C LEU A 109 -5.40 5.93 20.46
N ARG A 110 -5.21 6.44 21.68
CA ARG A 110 -6.31 6.64 22.65
C ARG A 110 -7.35 7.60 22.09
N GLN A 111 -6.92 8.74 21.55
CA GLN A 111 -7.79 9.75 20.97
C GLN A 111 -8.62 9.21 19.79
N ARG A 112 -8.05 8.34 18.96
CA ARG A 112 -8.70 7.83 17.73
C ARG A 112 -9.34 6.45 17.91
N GLY A 113 -9.54 5.97 19.13
CA GLY A 113 -10.23 4.71 19.42
C GLY A 113 -9.39 3.44 19.17
N GLY A 114 -8.06 3.56 19.18
CA GLY A 114 -7.11 2.46 19.03
C GLY A 114 -6.40 2.06 20.32
N ALA A 115 -6.94 2.37 21.50
CA ALA A 115 -6.29 2.13 22.79
C ALA A 115 -5.96 0.65 23.10
N HIS A 116 -6.61 -0.29 22.41
CA HIS A 116 -6.35 -1.74 22.52
C HIS A 116 -5.13 -2.19 21.70
N ILE A 117 -4.63 -1.36 20.78
CA ILE A 117 -3.49 -1.69 19.93
C ILE A 117 -2.22 -1.66 20.76
N GLN A 118 -1.49 -2.77 20.76
CA GLN A 118 -0.25 -2.93 21.53
C GLN A 118 0.91 -2.22 20.81
N VAL A 119 1.67 -1.41 21.54
CA VAL A 119 2.82 -0.67 20.99
C VAL A 119 4.12 -1.28 21.46
N PHE A 120 4.94 -1.73 20.52
CA PHE A 120 6.26 -2.31 20.75
C PHE A 120 7.34 -1.46 20.12
N GLY A 121 8.48 -1.39 20.77
CA GLY A 121 9.62 -0.65 20.24
C GLY A 121 10.96 -1.29 20.55
N GLY A 122 11.99 -0.81 19.85
CA GLY A 122 13.39 -1.11 20.12
C GLY A 122 14.29 -0.12 19.39
N GLY A 123 15.47 0.12 19.92
CA GLY A 123 16.42 1.09 19.35
C GLY A 123 17.86 0.74 19.71
N GLY A 124 18.19 -0.55 19.89
CA GLY A 124 19.49 -0.97 20.37
C GLY A 124 19.80 -0.37 21.74
N GLY A 125 20.97 0.26 21.92
CA GLY A 125 21.35 0.94 23.16
C GLY A 125 20.96 2.40 23.26
N VAL A 126 20.22 2.95 22.29
CA VAL A 126 19.85 4.38 22.25
C VAL A 126 18.78 4.70 23.31
N ILE A 127 17.82 3.79 23.51
CA ILE A 127 16.78 3.93 24.54
C ILE A 127 17.34 3.37 25.86
N VAL A 128 17.58 4.26 26.82
CA VAL A 128 18.20 3.86 28.09
C VAL A 128 17.19 3.26 29.08
N PRO A 129 17.63 2.49 30.09
CA PRO A 129 16.70 1.80 31.01
C PRO A 129 15.68 2.70 31.71
N SER A 130 16.06 3.92 32.09
CA SER A 130 15.14 4.89 32.71
C SER A 130 14.02 5.32 31.75
N GLU A 131 14.34 5.54 30.48
CA GLU A 131 13.35 5.88 29.44
C GLU A 131 12.45 4.69 29.12
N ILE A 132 13.00 3.47 29.12
CA ILE A 132 12.19 2.23 28.97
C ILE A 132 11.15 2.15 30.08
N ALA A 133 11.56 2.37 31.36
CA ALA A 133 10.65 2.36 32.50
C ALA A 133 9.56 3.45 32.37
N GLU A 134 9.96 4.67 31.95
CA GLU A 134 9.05 5.79 31.71
C GLU A 134 8.02 5.46 30.62
N LEU A 135 8.46 4.91 29.47
CA LEU A 135 7.59 4.54 28.36
C LEU A 135 6.62 3.41 28.72
N HIS A 136 7.08 2.40 29.48
CA HIS A 136 6.19 1.35 29.97
C HIS A 136 5.12 1.92 30.93
N ALA A 137 5.50 2.80 31.83
CA ALA A 137 4.56 3.46 32.75
C ALA A 137 3.55 4.34 32.00
N TYR A 138 3.93 4.92 30.85
CA TYR A 138 3.05 5.74 30.02
C TYR A 138 2.01 4.93 29.24
N GLY A 139 2.31 3.65 28.96
CA GLY A 139 1.40 2.76 28.25
C GLY A 139 1.96 2.15 26.98
N VAL A 140 3.26 2.28 26.72
CA VAL A 140 3.95 1.47 25.70
C VAL A 140 4.04 0.03 26.22
N THR A 141 3.62 -0.92 25.41
CA THR A 141 3.50 -2.33 25.84
C THR A 141 4.84 -2.95 26.19
N ARG A 142 5.85 -2.74 25.32
CA ARG A 142 7.20 -3.24 25.53
C ARG A 142 8.22 -2.51 24.66
N ILE A 143 9.30 -2.07 25.30
CA ILE A 143 10.54 -1.65 24.61
C ILE A 143 11.57 -2.75 24.84
N TYR A 144 12.10 -3.32 23.77
CA TYR A 144 13.11 -4.36 23.81
C TYR A 144 14.52 -3.74 23.88
N SER A 145 15.24 -4.05 24.94
CA SER A 145 16.63 -3.68 25.13
C SER A 145 17.58 -4.68 24.44
N PRO A 146 18.88 -4.33 24.27
CA PRO A 146 19.87 -5.29 23.82
C PRO A 146 19.99 -6.52 24.71
N GLN A 147 19.78 -6.36 26.03
CA GLN A 147 19.78 -7.45 27.00
C GLN A 147 18.62 -8.42 26.78
N ASP A 148 17.44 -7.90 26.41
CA ASP A 148 16.31 -8.77 26.03
C ASP A 148 16.67 -9.61 24.80
N GLY A 149 17.34 -9.00 23.81
CA GLY A 149 17.84 -9.71 22.63
C GLY A 149 18.83 -10.82 22.94
N GLN A 150 19.73 -10.60 23.91
CA GLN A 150 20.68 -11.61 24.38
C GLN A 150 19.99 -12.76 25.11
N ARG A 151 18.98 -12.46 25.95
CA ARG A 151 18.28 -13.44 26.78
C ARG A 151 17.26 -14.26 26.03
N MET A 152 16.46 -13.63 25.17
CA MET A 152 15.31 -14.25 24.48
C MET A 152 15.62 -14.67 23.04
N GLY A 153 16.66 -14.08 22.44
CA GLY A 153 16.87 -14.14 21.01
C GLY A 153 15.79 -13.40 20.21
N LEU A 154 16.02 -13.18 18.93
CA LEU A 154 15.08 -12.45 18.07
C LEU A 154 13.73 -13.17 17.93
N GLN A 155 13.76 -14.50 17.82
CA GLN A 155 12.53 -15.29 17.68
C GLN A 155 11.71 -15.28 18.97
N GLY A 156 12.35 -15.33 20.15
CA GLY A 156 11.66 -15.23 21.43
C GLY A 156 10.98 -13.86 21.63
N MET A 157 11.67 -12.76 21.31
CA MET A 157 11.10 -11.42 21.36
C MET A 157 9.87 -11.30 20.44
N ILE A 158 9.98 -11.77 19.19
CA ILE A 158 8.86 -11.73 18.24
C ILE A 158 7.72 -12.65 18.70
N GLY A 159 8.02 -13.82 19.26
CA GLY A 159 7.01 -14.72 19.83
C GLY A 159 6.23 -14.08 20.99
N GLU A 160 6.93 -13.35 21.87
CA GLU A 160 6.26 -12.56 22.93
C GLU A 160 5.33 -11.49 22.35
N MET A 161 5.78 -10.75 21.31
CA MET A 161 4.94 -9.76 20.64
C MET A 161 3.67 -10.38 20.07
N ILE A 162 3.81 -11.49 19.34
CA ILE A 162 2.67 -12.21 18.75
C ILE A 162 1.73 -12.72 19.85
N MET A 163 2.26 -13.32 20.90
CA MET A 163 1.47 -13.84 22.02
C MET A 163 0.64 -12.74 22.71
N ARG A 164 1.23 -11.56 22.93
CA ARG A 164 0.52 -10.41 23.53
C ARG A 164 -0.56 -9.83 22.62
N CYS A 165 -0.45 -10.04 21.33
CA CYS A 165 -1.40 -9.58 20.31
C CYS A 165 -2.39 -10.65 19.86
N ASP A 166 -2.29 -11.89 20.35
CA ASP A 166 -3.12 -13.02 19.90
C ASP A 166 -4.53 -12.97 20.50
N GLN A 167 -5.33 -12.05 19.97
CA GLN A 167 -6.72 -11.86 20.37
C GLN A 167 -7.63 -11.76 19.15
N ASP A 168 -8.87 -12.22 19.29
CA ASP A 168 -9.90 -12.04 18.27
C ASP A 168 -10.45 -10.61 18.30
N LEU A 169 -10.33 -9.90 17.18
CA LEU A 169 -10.90 -8.56 17.01
C LEU A 169 -12.31 -8.56 16.43
N SER A 170 -12.82 -9.71 15.96
CA SER A 170 -14.15 -9.81 15.35
C SER A 170 -15.30 -9.28 16.24
N PRO A 171 -15.24 -9.41 17.59
CA PRO A 171 -16.29 -8.84 18.45
C PRO A 171 -16.40 -7.32 18.45
N HIS A 172 -15.36 -6.62 17.95
CA HIS A 172 -15.38 -5.16 17.84
C HIS A 172 -16.11 -4.67 16.59
N ALA A 173 -16.49 -5.56 15.70
CA ALA A 173 -17.18 -5.19 14.46
C ALA A 173 -18.56 -4.57 14.75
N PRO A 174 -18.98 -3.56 13.96
CA PRO A 174 -20.31 -2.99 14.11
C PRO A 174 -21.38 -4.03 13.72
N THR A 175 -22.52 -3.96 14.39
CA THR A 175 -23.69 -4.81 14.12
C THR A 175 -24.72 -4.15 13.22
N GLN A 176 -24.54 -2.85 12.92
CA GLN A 176 -25.50 -2.07 12.15
C GLN A 176 -24.81 -1.37 10.97
N LEU A 177 -25.48 -1.34 9.83
CA LEU A 177 -24.99 -0.73 8.60
C LEU A 177 -24.66 0.77 8.75
N GLN A 178 -25.44 1.49 9.56
CA GLN A 178 -25.28 2.93 9.79
C GLN A 178 -23.91 3.28 10.38
N ALA A 179 -23.30 2.36 11.13
CA ALA A 179 -22.00 2.60 11.75
C ALA A 179 -20.87 2.85 10.74
N ILE A 180 -21.02 2.37 9.48
CA ILE A 180 -20.02 2.58 8.41
C ILE A 180 -20.45 3.68 7.42
N GLN A 181 -21.68 4.20 7.53
CA GLN A 181 -22.24 5.19 6.61
C GLN A 181 -21.87 6.60 7.02
N GLY A 182 -20.71 7.07 6.58
CA GLY A 182 -20.27 8.44 6.86
C GLY A 182 -18.83 8.67 6.44
N THR A 183 -18.34 9.87 6.75
CA THR A 183 -17.04 10.35 6.28
C THR A 183 -16.03 10.59 7.40
N THR A 184 -16.45 10.42 8.67
CA THR A 184 -15.58 10.64 9.82
C THR A 184 -14.62 9.47 10.08
N GLN A 185 -13.56 9.72 10.83
CA GLN A 185 -12.63 8.68 11.26
C GLN A 185 -13.32 7.53 12.01
N ALA A 186 -14.37 7.81 12.78
CA ALA A 186 -15.14 6.80 13.48
C ALA A 186 -15.84 5.82 12.53
N HIS A 187 -16.45 6.32 11.44
CA HIS A 187 -17.07 5.46 10.42
C HIS A 187 -16.02 4.61 9.69
N TRP A 188 -14.85 5.17 9.40
CA TRP A 188 -13.76 4.42 8.77
C TRP A 188 -13.14 3.40 9.72
N ARG A 189 -13.08 3.71 11.01
CA ARG A 189 -12.69 2.73 12.03
C ARG A 189 -13.68 1.56 12.09
N ALA A 190 -14.98 1.86 12.13
CA ALA A 190 -16.02 0.84 12.10
C ALA A 190 -15.94 -0.03 10.83
N LEU A 191 -15.66 0.58 9.65
CA LEU A 191 -15.44 -0.16 8.42
C LEU A 191 -14.22 -1.10 8.52
N ALA A 192 -13.11 -0.63 9.08
CA ALA A 192 -11.92 -1.46 9.26
C ALA A 192 -12.19 -2.69 10.15
N GLN A 193 -12.92 -2.48 11.26
CA GLN A 193 -13.34 -3.56 12.17
C GLN A 193 -14.32 -4.53 11.49
N LEU A 194 -15.26 -4.01 10.70
CA LEU A 194 -16.16 -4.84 9.91
C LEU A 194 -15.39 -5.72 8.91
N ILE A 195 -14.42 -5.16 8.21
CA ILE A 195 -13.59 -5.92 7.26
C ILE A 195 -12.82 -7.04 8.00
N THR A 196 -12.29 -6.79 9.19
CA THR A 196 -11.62 -7.82 10.00
C THR A 196 -12.57 -8.99 10.31
N ALA A 197 -13.81 -8.69 10.69
CA ALA A 197 -14.81 -9.74 10.96
C ALA A 197 -15.27 -10.47 9.69
N LEU A 198 -15.35 -9.79 8.54
CA LEU A 198 -15.59 -10.40 7.23
C LEU A 198 -14.46 -11.35 6.81
N GLU A 199 -13.19 -10.93 7.00
CA GLU A 199 -12.02 -11.78 6.74
C GLU A 199 -11.93 -13.01 7.66
N SER A 200 -12.51 -12.94 8.87
CA SER A 200 -12.53 -14.03 9.86
C SER A 200 -13.76 -14.91 9.75
N ASP A 201 -14.68 -14.57 8.83
CA ASP A 201 -15.98 -15.25 8.67
C ASP A 201 -16.76 -15.42 9.98
N SER A 202 -16.73 -14.37 10.82
CA SER A 202 -17.36 -14.39 12.13
C SER A 202 -18.88 -14.60 12.02
N PRO A 203 -19.48 -15.58 12.70
CA PRO A 203 -20.93 -15.80 12.65
C PRO A 203 -21.76 -14.58 13.08
N ALA A 204 -21.21 -13.77 13.96
CA ALA A 204 -21.91 -12.59 14.50
C ALA A 204 -22.26 -11.55 13.43
N ILE A 205 -21.52 -11.51 12.30
CA ILE A 205 -21.77 -10.52 11.24
C ILE A 205 -22.61 -11.07 10.08
N HIS A 206 -23.02 -12.34 10.09
CA HIS A 206 -23.81 -12.90 8.97
C HIS A 206 -25.07 -12.08 8.66
N PRO A 207 -25.89 -11.63 9.65
CA PRO A 207 -27.04 -10.80 9.36
C PRO A 207 -26.69 -9.45 8.70
N LEU A 208 -25.58 -8.83 9.13
CA LEU A 208 -25.09 -7.59 8.53
C LEU A 208 -24.52 -7.83 7.13
N ARG A 209 -23.85 -8.95 6.90
CA ARG A 209 -23.32 -9.36 5.58
C ARG A 209 -24.43 -9.41 4.52
N ASP A 210 -25.59 -10.00 4.84
CA ASP A 210 -26.72 -10.06 3.92
C ASP A 210 -27.31 -8.67 3.62
N GLN A 211 -27.37 -7.81 4.66
CA GLN A 211 -27.77 -6.42 4.48
C GLN A 211 -26.78 -5.66 3.58
N LEU A 212 -25.47 -5.84 3.78
CA LEU A 212 -24.42 -5.24 2.95
C LEU A 212 -24.58 -5.63 1.47
N ARG A 213 -24.74 -6.93 1.19
CA ARG A 213 -24.93 -7.45 -0.17
C ARG A 213 -26.16 -6.87 -0.84
N THR A 214 -27.25 -6.79 -0.11
CA THR A 214 -28.52 -6.24 -0.60
C THR A 214 -28.39 -4.74 -0.88
N HIS A 215 -27.83 -3.99 0.06
CA HIS A 215 -27.70 -2.55 -0.06
C HIS A 215 -26.67 -2.14 -1.14
N ALA A 216 -25.56 -2.84 -1.23
CA ALA A 216 -24.52 -2.59 -2.22
C ALA A 216 -25.03 -2.70 -3.68
N ARG A 217 -26.00 -3.58 -3.95
CA ARG A 217 -26.62 -3.73 -5.27
C ARG A 217 -27.36 -2.47 -5.74
N THR A 218 -27.83 -1.66 -4.81
CA THR A 218 -28.55 -0.39 -5.11
C THR A 218 -27.60 0.79 -5.27
N ARG A 219 -26.31 0.64 -4.90
CA ARG A 219 -25.31 1.71 -4.91
C ARG A 219 -24.57 1.75 -6.24
N LYS A 220 -24.59 2.92 -6.90
CA LYS A 220 -23.85 3.18 -8.13
C LYS A 220 -22.44 3.67 -7.79
N VAL A 221 -21.61 2.77 -7.28
CA VAL A 221 -20.21 3.04 -6.94
C VAL A 221 -19.33 2.15 -7.83
N PRO A 222 -18.59 2.71 -8.80
CA PRO A 222 -17.74 1.93 -9.69
C PRO A 222 -16.61 1.24 -8.93
N VAL A 223 -16.28 0.02 -9.37
CA VAL A 223 -15.16 -0.77 -8.86
C VAL A 223 -14.14 -0.95 -9.97
N ILE A 224 -12.94 -0.43 -9.78
CA ILE A 224 -11.81 -0.63 -10.69
C ILE A 224 -11.00 -1.81 -10.16
N GLY A 225 -10.77 -2.82 -11.00
CA GLY A 225 -9.89 -3.94 -10.68
C GLY A 225 -8.56 -3.80 -11.40
N ILE A 226 -7.46 -3.74 -10.67
CA ILE A 226 -6.11 -3.61 -11.21
C ILE A 226 -5.38 -4.93 -10.97
N THR A 227 -5.11 -5.65 -12.06
CA THR A 227 -4.39 -6.91 -12.04
C THR A 227 -3.26 -6.90 -13.06
N GLY A 228 -2.44 -7.94 -13.11
CA GLY A 228 -1.34 -8.07 -14.07
C GLY A 228 -0.11 -8.72 -13.49
N THR A 229 0.92 -8.84 -14.29
CA THR A 229 2.12 -9.62 -13.97
C THR A 229 2.87 -9.09 -12.74
N GLY A 230 3.53 -10.02 -12.04
CA GLY A 230 4.40 -9.68 -10.92
C GLY A 230 5.49 -8.68 -11.34
N GLY A 231 5.70 -7.63 -10.55
CA GLY A 231 6.69 -6.61 -10.86
C GLY A 231 6.32 -5.64 -11.99
N ALA A 232 5.12 -5.70 -12.58
CA ALA A 232 4.68 -4.77 -13.62
C ALA A 232 4.51 -3.33 -13.11
N GLY A 233 4.47 -3.11 -11.79
CA GLY A 233 4.31 -1.78 -11.21
C GLY A 233 2.87 -1.39 -10.99
N LYS A 234 1.99 -2.36 -10.70
CA LYS A 234 0.58 -2.14 -10.39
C LYS A 234 0.39 -1.10 -9.30
N SER A 235 0.99 -1.28 -8.13
CA SER A 235 0.85 -0.36 -6.98
C SER A 235 1.31 1.06 -7.30
N SER A 236 2.37 1.22 -8.12
CA SER A 236 2.80 2.54 -8.59
C SER A 236 1.78 3.15 -9.55
N LEU A 237 1.19 2.34 -10.44
CA LEU A 237 0.14 2.81 -11.34
C LEU A 237 -1.15 3.15 -10.57
N THR A 238 -1.51 2.32 -9.58
CA THR A 238 -2.63 2.59 -8.67
C THR A 238 -2.44 3.93 -7.95
N ASP A 239 -1.27 4.17 -7.39
CA ASP A 239 -0.93 5.43 -6.70
C ASP A 239 -1.06 6.65 -7.65
N GLU A 240 -0.52 6.52 -8.86
CA GLU A 240 -0.61 7.59 -9.87
C GLU A 240 -2.03 7.80 -10.42
N LEU A 241 -2.87 6.77 -10.54
CA LEU A 241 -4.28 6.93 -10.89
C LEU A 241 -5.07 7.62 -9.78
N ILE A 242 -4.83 7.25 -8.52
CA ILE A 242 -5.40 7.95 -7.35
C ILE A 242 -4.98 9.41 -7.36
N ARG A 243 -3.70 9.69 -7.60
CA ARG A 243 -3.18 11.05 -7.71
C ARG A 243 -3.86 11.86 -8.82
N ARG A 244 -4.04 11.27 -10.03
CA ARG A 244 -4.76 11.92 -11.14
C ARG A 244 -6.19 12.24 -10.75
N LEU A 245 -6.91 11.29 -10.16
CA LEU A 245 -8.29 11.47 -9.74
C LEU A 245 -8.42 12.59 -8.69
N ARG A 246 -7.55 12.62 -7.68
CA ARG A 246 -7.51 13.65 -6.66
C ARG A 246 -7.20 15.03 -7.24
N LEU A 247 -6.17 15.15 -8.12
CA LEU A 247 -5.77 16.39 -8.78
C LEU A 247 -6.88 16.91 -9.68
N ASP A 248 -7.43 16.05 -10.54
CA ASP A 248 -8.45 16.43 -11.52
C ASP A 248 -9.75 16.90 -10.84
N GLN A 249 -10.10 16.27 -9.72
CA GLN A 249 -11.36 16.53 -9.01
C GLN A 249 -11.19 17.41 -7.75
N ALA A 250 -10.09 18.13 -7.64
CA ALA A 250 -9.84 19.04 -6.50
C ALA A 250 -9.93 18.35 -5.13
N ASP A 251 -9.48 17.10 -5.04
CA ASP A 251 -9.57 16.25 -3.84
C ASP A 251 -11.02 16.03 -3.32
N GLY A 252 -12.01 16.19 -4.19
CA GLY A 252 -13.42 16.07 -3.83
C GLY A 252 -13.95 14.63 -3.83
N VAL A 253 -13.21 13.65 -4.38
CA VAL A 253 -13.63 12.24 -4.52
C VAL A 253 -13.10 11.41 -3.36
N ARG A 254 -13.97 10.58 -2.77
CA ARG A 254 -13.61 9.63 -1.71
C ARG A 254 -13.33 8.27 -2.31
N ILE A 255 -12.18 7.72 -2.01
CA ILE A 255 -11.63 6.52 -2.64
C ILE A 255 -11.41 5.45 -1.59
N ALA A 256 -11.93 4.24 -1.81
CA ALA A 256 -11.52 3.06 -1.07
C ALA A 256 -10.52 2.26 -1.91
N VAL A 257 -9.39 1.92 -1.32
CA VAL A 257 -8.36 1.06 -1.94
C VAL A 257 -8.29 -0.25 -1.18
N ILE A 258 -8.49 -1.35 -1.89
CA ILE A 258 -8.36 -2.71 -1.35
C ILE A 258 -7.19 -3.38 -2.08
N SER A 259 -6.11 -3.65 -1.36
CA SER A 259 -4.94 -4.34 -1.90
C SER A 259 -4.90 -5.78 -1.41
N ILE A 260 -4.64 -6.73 -2.30
CA ILE A 260 -4.63 -8.15 -1.97
C ILE A 260 -3.22 -8.70 -2.16
N ASP A 261 -2.65 -9.22 -1.07
CA ASP A 261 -1.34 -9.85 -1.05
C ASP A 261 -1.41 -11.34 -0.69
N PRO A 262 -0.48 -12.15 -1.22
CA PRO A 262 -0.52 -13.59 -0.98
C PRO A 262 -0.03 -13.96 0.42
N SER A 263 -0.68 -14.96 1.00
CA SER A 263 -0.21 -15.60 2.22
C SER A 263 0.91 -16.60 1.93
N ARG A 264 1.90 -16.68 2.80
CA ARG A 264 2.98 -17.68 2.69
C ARG A 264 2.47 -19.08 2.99
N ARG A 265 2.70 -20.01 2.07
CA ARG A 265 2.29 -21.41 2.21
C ARG A 265 2.81 -22.05 3.50
N LYS A 266 4.08 -21.81 3.86
CA LYS A 266 4.75 -22.48 4.98
C LYS A 266 4.30 -21.96 6.36
N SER A 267 4.07 -20.66 6.49
CA SER A 267 3.81 -20.02 7.79
C SER A 267 2.38 -19.51 7.96
N GLY A 268 1.63 -19.34 6.87
CA GLY A 268 0.33 -18.69 6.89
C GLY A 268 0.38 -17.18 7.11
N GLY A 269 1.57 -16.60 7.32
CA GLY A 269 1.76 -15.17 7.43
C GLY A 269 1.82 -14.48 6.08
N ALA A 270 1.58 -13.18 6.06
CA ALA A 270 1.60 -12.37 4.85
C ALA A 270 2.47 -11.12 5.02
N LEU A 271 3.09 -10.66 3.94
CA LEU A 271 3.62 -9.30 3.85
C LEU A 271 2.63 -8.48 3.02
N LEU A 272 1.92 -7.60 3.66
CA LEU A 272 0.96 -6.68 3.07
C LEU A 272 1.71 -5.38 2.73
N GLY A 273 2.41 -5.42 1.59
CA GLY A 273 3.50 -4.48 1.30
C GLY A 273 3.15 -3.30 0.42
N ASP A 274 1.94 -3.22 -0.13
CA ASP A 274 1.62 -2.20 -1.14
C ASP A 274 1.50 -0.79 -0.56
N ARG A 275 1.07 -0.68 0.70
CA ARG A 275 0.92 0.62 1.38
C ARG A 275 2.19 1.47 1.40
N ILE A 276 3.38 0.86 1.48
CA ILE A 276 4.66 1.57 1.45
C ILE A 276 4.90 2.32 0.13
N ARG A 277 4.27 1.86 -0.95
CA ARG A 277 4.44 2.40 -2.30
C ARG A 277 3.41 3.46 -2.65
N MET A 278 2.34 3.59 -1.86
CA MET A 278 1.24 4.50 -2.13
C MET A 278 1.39 5.80 -1.35
N ASN A 279 1.77 6.86 -2.04
CA ASN A 279 1.93 8.20 -1.47
C ASN A 279 0.65 9.04 -1.61
N ALA A 280 -0.18 8.74 -2.62
CA ALA A 280 -1.41 9.48 -2.88
C ALA A 280 -2.53 9.17 -1.88
N ILE A 281 -2.36 8.19 -0.99
CA ILE A 281 -3.33 7.87 0.08
C ILE A 281 -3.24 8.82 1.27
N SER A 282 -2.10 9.49 1.47
CA SER A 282 -1.90 10.43 2.58
C SER A 282 -2.80 11.67 2.43
N PRO A 283 -3.23 12.29 3.54
CA PRO A 283 -3.97 13.55 3.49
C PRO A 283 -3.17 14.62 2.76
N TRP A 284 -3.81 15.36 1.86
CA TRP A 284 -3.18 16.53 1.28
C TRP A 284 -3.38 17.70 2.25
N ARG A 285 -2.28 18.29 2.68
CA ARG A 285 -2.33 19.53 3.46
C ARG A 285 -2.85 20.64 2.54
N GLN A 286 -4.12 20.98 2.67
CA GLN A 286 -4.62 22.23 2.11
C GLN A 286 -4.01 23.37 2.92
N SER A 287 -3.52 24.37 2.21
CA SER A 287 -2.84 25.54 2.77
C SER A 287 -3.78 26.50 3.54
N THR A 288 -4.98 26.07 3.89
CA THR A 288 -5.95 26.85 4.65
C THR A 288 -5.93 26.45 6.12
N PRO A 289 -5.65 27.40 7.05
CA PRO A 289 -5.56 27.11 8.48
C PRO A 289 -6.86 26.62 9.14
N ASP A 290 -8.00 26.79 8.46
CA ASP A 290 -9.34 26.55 9.02
C ASP A 290 -9.97 25.20 8.65
N ALA A 291 -9.29 24.32 7.93
CA ALA A 291 -9.80 22.97 7.72
C ALA A 291 -9.68 22.18 9.02
N ALA A 292 -10.79 21.92 9.68
CA ALA A 292 -10.87 21.05 10.84
C ALA A 292 -10.14 19.75 10.54
N GLN A 293 -9.16 19.35 11.35
CA GLN A 293 -8.25 18.22 11.16
C GLN A 293 -8.92 16.87 10.85
N GLY A 294 -10.24 16.77 10.97
CA GLY A 294 -11.02 15.54 10.75
C GLY A 294 -11.49 15.30 9.31
N ASP A 295 -11.50 16.32 8.44
CA ASP A 295 -12.15 16.23 7.11
C ASP A 295 -11.16 16.10 5.93
N ALA A 296 -9.86 16.02 6.21
CA ALA A 296 -8.82 16.05 5.18
C ALA A 296 -8.53 14.68 4.53
N GLN A 297 -8.96 13.57 5.13
CA GLN A 297 -8.66 12.25 4.59
C GLN A 297 -9.71 11.82 3.58
N ARG A 298 -9.29 11.61 2.31
CA ARG A 298 -10.16 11.23 1.18
C ARG A 298 -9.95 9.78 0.74
N VAL A 299 -8.88 9.14 1.18
CA VAL A 299 -8.53 7.79 0.76
C VAL A 299 -8.46 6.88 1.97
N PHE A 300 -9.29 5.84 1.97
CA PHE A 300 -9.21 4.70 2.88
C PHE A 300 -8.45 3.58 2.17
N MET A 301 -7.54 2.93 2.86
CA MET A 301 -6.84 1.77 2.33
C MET A 301 -6.89 0.61 3.30
N ARG A 302 -7.20 -0.57 2.78
CA ARG A 302 -7.18 -1.84 3.52
C ARG A 302 -6.44 -2.90 2.73
N SER A 303 -5.54 -3.59 3.38
CA SER A 303 -4.83 -4.74 2.83
C SER A 303 -5.53 -6.04 3.23
N LEU A 304 -5.72 -6.93 2.28
CA LEU A 304 -6.26 -8.28 2.51
C LEU A 304 -5.19 -9.32 2.21
N ALA A 305 -5.11 -10.34 3.05
CA ALA A 305 -4.34 -11.54 2.76
C ALA A 305 -5.22 -12.56 2.04
N THR A 306 -4.68 -13.32 1.08
CA THR A 306 -5.46 -14.37 0.43
C THR A 306 -5.90 -15.46 1.41
N ARG A 307 -5.11 -15.71 2.45
CA ARG A 307 -5.30 -16.72 3.50
C ARG A 307 -5.48 -18.16 2.99
N GLU A 308 -6.07 -18.30 1.79
CA GLU A 308 -6.18 -19.57 1.09
C GLU A 308 -4.98 -19.82 0.19
N PHE A 309 -4.55 -21.07 0.15
CA PHE A 309 -3.41 -21.45 -0.65
C PHE A 309 -3.79 -21.56 -2.13
N GLY A 310 -3.03 -20.87 -2.99
CA GLY A 310 -3.26 -20.90 -4.44
C GLY A 310 -4.36 -19.95 -4.93
N SER A 311 -5.07 -19.26 -4.04
CA SER A 311 -6.02 -18.21 -4.43
C SER A 311 -5.31 -16.91 -4.75
N GLU A 312 -5.75 -16.23 -5.80
CA GLU A 312 -5.26 -14.89 -6.20
C GLU A 312 -6.04 -13.77 -5.52
N ILE A 313 -7.23 -14.07 -5.03
CA ILE A 313 -8.10 -13.14 -4.32
C ILE A 313 -8.46 -13.68 -2.93
N SER A 314 -8.81 -12.78 -2.03
CA SER A 314 -9.35 -13.15 -0.71
C SER A 314 -10.81 -13.60 -0.86
N ALA A 315 -11.20 -14.68 -0.16
CA ALA A 315 -12.60 -15.13 -0.13
C ALA A 315 -13.56 -14.05 0.40
N ALA A 316 -13.07 -13.14 1.26
CA ALA A 316 -13.85 -12.02 1.77
C ALA A 316 -14.02 -10.85 0.77
N LEU A 317 -13.31 -10.85 -0.36
CA LEU A 317 -13.29 -9.72 -1.29
C LEU A 317 -14.68 -9.24 -1.72
N PRO A 318 -15.64 -10.10 -2.11
CA PRO A 318 -16.98 -9.64 -2.52
C PRO A 318 -17.71 -8.87 -1.41
N ASP A 319 -17.59 -9.34 -0.18
CA ASP A 319 -18.23 -8.70 0.98
C ASP A 319 -17.52 -7.41 1.40
N VAL A 320 -16.19 -7.36 1.26
CA VAL A 320 -15.39 -6.14 1.49
C VAL A 320 -15.73 -5.06 0.45
N ILE A 321 -15.88 -5.42 -0.82
CA ILE A 321 -16.37 -4.49 -1.86
C ILE A 321 -17.78 -4.00 -1.52
N ALA A 322 -18.68 -4.89 -1.09
CA ALA A 322 -20.04 -4.51 -0.68
C ALA A 322 -20.00 -3.53 0.51
N ALA A 323 -19.16 -3.78 1.52
CA ALA A 323 -18.98 -2.90 2.66
C ALA A 323 -18.43 -1.52 2.22
N ALA A 324 -17.43 -1.47 1.33
CA ALA A 324 -16.89 -0.24 0.79
C ALA A 324 -17.94 0.55 -0.01
N LYS A 325 -18.75 -0.11 -0.86
CA LYS A 325 -19.87 0.55 -1.57
C LYS A 325 -20.90 1.15 -0.61
N CYS A 326 -21.13 0.52 0.54
CA CYS A 326 -22.04 1.02 1.57
C CYS A 326 -21.44 2.14 2.44
N ALA A 327 -20.14 2.22 2.55
CA ALA A 327 -19.41 3.13 3.44
C ALA A 327 -19.17 4.55 2.86
N SER A 328 -20.02 5.01 1.96
CA SER A 328 -20.00 6.36 1.40
C SER A 328 -18.74 6.73 0.59
N PHE A 329 -18.06 5.76 -0.02
CA PHE A 329 -17.03 6.03 -1.02
C PHE A 329 -17.66 6.26 -2.40
N ASP A 330 -16.98 7.06 -3.20
CA ASP A 330 -17.43 7.39 -4.56
C ASP A 330 -16.86 6.41 -5.60
N VAL A 331 -15.73 5.78 -5.30
CA VAL A 331 -15.08 4.75 -6.12
C VAL A 331 -14.31 3.76 -5.25
N VAL A 332 -14.29 2.50 -5.66
CA VAL A 332 -13.48 1.43 -5.06
C VAL A 332 -12.41 0.99 -6.05
N ILE A 333 -11.17 0.88 -5.60
CA ILE A 333 -10.06 0.35 -6.38
C ILE A 333 -9.61 -0.93 -5.70
N VAL A 334 -9.58 -2.03 -6.44
CA VAL A 334 -9.08 -3.33 -5.97
C VAL A 334 -7.81 -3.65 -6.73
N GLU A 335 -6.71 -3.89 -6.02
CA GLU A 335 -5.44 -4.31 -6.59
C GLU A 335 -5.11 -5.73 -6.18
N THR A 336 -4.74 -6.59 -7.15
CA THR A 336 -4.28 -7.96 -6.88
C THR A 336 -2.76 -8.08 -6.87
N SER A 337 -2.25 -9.12 -6.23
CA SER A 337 -0.80 -9.36 -6.11
C SER A 337 -0.09 -9.66 -7.44
N GLY A 338 -0.82 -10.18 -8.44
CA GLY A 338 -0.24 -10.56 -9.73
C GLY A 338 0.71 -11.75 -9.67
N ILE A 339 0.26 -12.82 -9.04
CA ILE A 339 1.00 -14.07 -8.93
C ILE A 339 0.47 -15.05 -9.98
N GLY A 340 0.90 -14.93 -11.23
CA GLY A 340 0.62 -15.97 -12.20
C GLY A 340 -0.03 -15.51 -13.49
N GLN A 341 -0.40 -16.47 -14.33
CA GLN A 341 -1.02 -16.24 -15.64
C GLN A 341 -2.57 -16.22 -15.56
N GLY A 342 -3.15 -16.50 -14.40
CA GLY A 342 -4.59 -16.67 -14.18
C GLY A 342 -5.30 -15.50 -13.53
N ASP A 343 -4.85 -14.26 -13.74
CA ASP A 343 -5.32 -13.04 -13.07
C ASP A 343 -6.83 -12.69 -13.32
N ALA A 344 -7.59 -13.58 -13.94
CA ALA A 344 -9.01 -13.35 -14.27
C ALA A 344 -9.97 -13.52 -13.08
N ALA A 345 -9.50 -14.04 -11.94
CA ALA A 345 -10.35 -14.25 -10.75
C ALA A 345 -11.00 -12.96 -10.21
N ILE A 346 -10.40 -11.79 -10.47
CA ILE A 346 -10.96 -10.50 -10.07
C ILE A 346 -12.13 -10.05 -10.94
N VAL A 347 -12.21 -10.48 -12.20
CA VAL A 347 -13.15 -9.98 -13.21
C VAL A 347 -14.62 -10.01 -12.74
N PRO A 348 -15.14 -11.07 -12.12
CA PRO A 348 -16.53 -11.12 -11.66
C PRO A 348 -16.89 -10.11 -10.56
N HIS A 349 -15.87 -9.49 -9.94
CA HIS A 349 -16.03 -8.62 -8.77
C HIS A 349 -15.87 -7.14 -9.06
N VAL A 350 -15.51 -6.77 -10.30
CA VAL A 350 -15.17 -5.39 -10.67
C VAL A 350 -15.95 -4.93 -11.89
N ASP A 351 -16.14 -3.62 -12.00
CA ASP A 351 -16.85 -3.00 -13.12
C ASP A 351 -15.93 -2.61 -14.27
N ILE A 352 -14.66 -2.30 -13.95
CA ILE A 352 -13.61 -1.89 -14.90
C ILE A 352 -12.35 -2.70 -14.63
N PRO A 353 -12.12 -3.82 -15.32
CA PRO A 353 -10.87 -4.55 -15.22
C PRO A 353 -9.77 -3.85 -16.02
N LEU A 354 -8.68 -3.46 -15.33
CA LEU A 354 -7.45 -2.89 -15.88
C LEU A 354 -6.32 -3.91 -15.75
N TYR A 355 -5.77 -4.32 -16.88
CA TYR A 355 -4.62 -5.21 -16.92
C TYR A 355 -3.31 -4.44 -17.07
N VAL A 356 -2.33 -4.72 -16.20
CA VAL A 356 -1.02 -4.05 -16.18
C VAL A 356 0.08 -5.06 -16.52
N MET A 357 0.80 -4.78 -17.59
CA MET A 357 1.91 -5.61 -18.06
C MET A 357 3.16 -4.77 -18.33
N THR A 358 4.27 -5.41 -18.62
CA THR A 358 5.49 -4.75 -19.07
C THR A 358 5.82 -5.16 -20.52
N PRO A 359 6.68 -4.39 -21.23
CA PRO A 359 7.02 -4.70 -22.63
C PRO A 359 7.54 -6.12 -22.86
N GLU A 360 8.19 -6.72 -21.90
CA GLU A 360 8.75 -8.06 -22.00
C GLU A 360 7.69 -9.15 -22.19
N PHE A 361 6.46 -8.92 -21.77
CA PHE A 361 5.33 -9.83 -21.95
C PHE A 361 4.52 -9.54 -23.22
N GLY A 362 4.88 -8.51 -24.00
CA GLY A 362 4.17 -8.07 -25.20
C GLY A 362 4.53 -8.83 -26.47
N ALA A 363 5.36 -9.88 -26.40
CA ALA A 363 5.68 -10.69 -27.58
C ALA A 363 4.46 -11.51 -28.04
N ALA A 364 4.17 -11.51 -29.35
CA ALA A 364 2.96 -12.08 -29.93
C ALA A 364 2.68 -13.54 -29.48
N SER A 365 3.71 -14.38 -29.38
CA SER A 365 3.58 -15.77 -28.90
C SER A 365 3.23 -15.93 -27.42
N GLN A 366 3.40 -14.88 -26.61
CA GLN A 366 3.03 -14.87 -25.20
C GLN A 366 1.61 -14.31 -24.98
N LEU A 367 1.15 -13.41 -25.86
CA LEU A 367 -0.13 -12.73 -25.71
C LEU A 367 -1.33 -13.68 -25.75
N GLU A 368 -1.24 -14.73 -26.56
CA GLU A 368 -2.30 -15.77 -26.66
C GLU A 368 -2.49 -16.58 -25.37
N LYS A 369 -1.54 -16.51 -24.44
CA LYS A 369 -1.58 -17.21 -23.15
C LYS A 369 -2.07 -16.32 -22.00
N ILE A 370 -2.41 -15.06 -22.29
CA ILE A 370 -2.83 -14.07 -21.28
C ILE A 370 -4.35 -13.97 -21.33
N ASP A 371 -5.03 -14.81 -20.57
CA ASP A 371 -6.49 -14.85 -20.48
C ASP A 371 -7.08 -13.48 -20.14
N MET A 372 -6.38 -12.67 -19.33
CA MET A 372 -6.84 -11.34 -18.93
C MET A 372 -7.05 -10.36 -20.11
N LEU A 373 -6.41 -10.57 -21.26
CA LEU A 373 -6.62 -9.72 -22.44
C LEU A 373 -8.01 -9.90 -23.06
N ASP A 374 -8.71 -10.99 -22.74
CA ASP A 374 -10.10 -11.22 -23.17
C ASP A 374 -11.09 -10.40 -22.35
N PHE A 375 -10.75 -10.13 -21.09
CA PHE A 375 -11.65 -9.50 -20.12
C PHE A 375 -11.29 -8.05 -19.81
N ALA A 376 -10.03 -7.64 -20.01
CA ALA A 376 -9.58 -6.30 -19.68
C ALA A 376 -10.32 -5.22 -20.48
N GLU A 377 -10.94 -4.26 -19.79
CA GLU A 377 -11.51 -3.08 -20.44
C GLU A 377 -10.41 -2.10 -20.88
N PHE A 378 -9.35 -2.00 -20.08
CA PHE A 378 -8.15 -1.22 -20.38
C PHE A 378 -6.89 -2.04 -20.16
N VAL A 379 -5.86 -1.78 -20.96
CA VAL A 379 -4.54 -2.40 -20.81
C VAL A 379 -3.49 -1.30 -20.67
N ALA A 380 -2.63 -1.42 -19.63
CA ALA A 380 -1.49 -0.55 -19.42
C ALA A 380 -0.18 -1.32 -19.63
N ILE A 381 0.60 -0.92 -20.61
CA ILE A 381 1.98 -1.38 -20.79
C ILE A 381 2.85 -0.41 -19.99
N ASN A 382 3.12 -0.79 -18.74
CA ASN A 382 3.91 0.03 -17.82
C ASN A 382 5.40 -0.17 -18.02
N LYS A 383 6.22 0.74 -17.51
CA LYS A 383 7.67 0.81 -17.77
C LYS A 383 7.96 0.96 -19.27
N PHE A 384 7.24 1.88 -19.86
CA PHE A 384 7.28 2.14 -21.31
C PHE A 384 8.62 2.70 -21.79
N ASP A 385 9.52 3.05 -20.88
CA ASP A 385 10.93 3.40 -21.12
C ASP A 385 11.79 2.20 -21.52
N ARG A 386 11.30 0.98 -21.37
CA ARG A 386 12.06 -0.22 -21.70
C ARG A 386 12.09 -0.52 -23.19
N LYS A 387 13.17 -1.20 -23.62
CA LYS A 387 13.35 -1.65 -25.00
C LYS A 387 12.16 -2.52 -25.43
N GLY A 388 11.67 -2.29 -26.64
CA GLY A 388 10.55 -3.03 -27.23
C GLY A 388 9.17 -2.53 -26.86
N ALA A 389 9.06 -1.42 -26.09
CA ALA A 389 7.77 -0.89 -25.64
C ALA A 389 6.82 -0.52 -26.78
N ALA A 390 7.32 0.12 -27.85
CA ALA A 390 6.52 0.48 -29.03
C ALA A 390 6.02 -0.76 -29.79
N ASP A 391 6.85 -1.79 -29.90
CA ASP A 391 6.44 -3.07 -30.53
C ASP A 391 5.39 -3.78 -29.68
N ALA A 392 5.59 -3.82 -28.34
CA ALA A 392 4.61 -4.38 -27.43
C ALA A 392 3.27 -3.65 -27.51
N LEU A 393 3.27 -2.30 -27.57
CA LEU A 393 2.05 -1.51 -27.72
C LEU A 393 1.29 -1.89 -28.99
N ARG A 394 1.99 -2.00 -30.13
CA ARG A 394 1.41 -2.41 -31.42
C ARG A 394 0.82 -3.82 -31.36
N ASP A 395 1.59 -4.77 -30.82
CA ASP A 395 1.21 -6.19 -30.84
C ASP A 395 0.10 -6.51 -29.84
N VAL A 396 0.13 -5.89 -28.64
CA VAL A 396 -0.98 -5.97 -27.67
C VAL A 396 -2.24 -5.31 -28.22
N SER A 397 -2.13 -4.16 -28.88
CA SER A 397 -3.29 -3.50 -29.51
C SER A 397 -3.93 -4.39 -30.57
N LYS A 398 -3.14 -5.07 -31.40
CA LYS A 398 -3.65 -6.03 -32.39
C LYS A 398 -4.30 -7.25 -31.71
N GLN A 399 -3.74 -7.73 -30.60
CA GLN A 399 -4.33 -8.85 -29.86
C GLN A 399 -5.68 -8.46 -29.24
N VAL A 400 -5.75 -7.29 -28.58
CA VAL A 400 -7.01 -6.77 -28.02
C VAL A 400 -8.06 -6.54 -29.11
N GLN A 401 -7.66 -6.06 -30.30
CA GLN A 401 -8.55 -5.93 -31.44
C GLN A 401 -9.15 -7.27 -31.86
N ARG A 402 -8.30 -8.34 -31.96
CA ARG A 402 -8.76 -9.69 -32.29
C ARG A 402 -9.70 -10.28 -31.24
N ASN A 403 -9.32 -10.19 -29.97
CA ASN A 403 -10.10 -10.74 -28.87
C ASN A 403 -11.50 -10.09 -28.76
N ARG A 404 -11.60 -8.81 -29.17
CA ARG A 404 -12.89 -8.07 -29.19
C ARG A 404 -13.61 -8.15 -30.52
N GLU A 405 -13.07 -8.84 -31.51
CA GLU A 405 -13.58 -8.89 -32.90
C GLU A 405 -13.82 -7.47 -33.49
N ALA A 406 -13.04 -6.48 -33.03
CA ALA A 406 -13.24 -5.07 -33.36
C ALA A 406 -12.55 -4.68 -34.67
N TRP A 407 -12.80 -5.42 -35.74
CA TRP A 407 -12.14 -5.30 -37.05
C TRP A 407 -12.32 -3.93 -37.71
N GLN A 408 -13.40 -3.21 -37.39
CA GLN A 408 -13.70 -1.88 -37.89
C GLN A 408 -12.88 -0.76 -37.21
N THR A 409 -12.30 -1.06 -36.03
CA THR A 409 -11.54 -0.08 -35.23
C THR A 409 -10.04 -0.34 -35.42
N PRO A 410 -9.25 0.65 -35.84
CA PRO A 410 -7.80 0.51 -36.00
C PRO A 410 -7.13 0.09 -34.70
N PRO A 411 -6.04 -0.73 -34.73
CA PRO A 411 -5.35 -1.20 -33.53
C PRO A 411 -4.86 -0.07 -32.62
N ASP A 412 -4.44 1.05 -33.16
CA ASP A 412 -3.98 2.22 -32.42
C ASP A 412 -5.10 2.95 -31.64
N GLN A 413 -6.37 2.63 -31.94
CA GLN A 413 -7.54 3.12 -31.20
C GLN A 413 -8.00 2.16 -30.11
N MET A 414 -7.44 0.95 -30.00
CA MET A 414 -7.73 0.03 -28.90
C MET A 414 -7.35 0.64 -27.54
N PRO A 415 -8.04 0.28 -26.43
CA PRO A 415 -7.79 0.86 -25.11
C PRO A 415 -6.51 0.30 -24.46
N VAL A 416 -5.41 0.43 -25.17
CA VAL A 416 -4.06 0.04 -24.75
C VAL A 416 -3.20 1.31 -24.62
N PHE A 417 -2.53 1.45 -23.48
CA PHE A 417 -1.78 2.66 -23.13
C PHE A 417 -0.37 2.32 -22.67
N GLY A 418 0.62 3.06 -23.15
CA GLY A 418 1.99 2.98 -22.64
C GLY A 418 2.18 3.93 -21.46
N THR A 419 2.59 3.44 -20.31
CA THR A 419 2.70 4.23 -19.07
C THR A 419 4.06 4.11 -18.42
N MET A 420 4.50 5.16 -17.69
CA MET A 420 5.67 5.15 -16.83
C MET A 420 5.28 5.61 -15.41
N ALA A 421 4.60 4.76 -14.67
CA ALA A 421 4.08 5.09 -13.35
C ALA A 421 5.15 5.50 -12.32
N ALA A 422 6.42 5.17 -12.55
CA ALA A 422 7.53 5.61 -11.72
C ALA A 422 8.01 7.05 -12.05
N HIS A 423 7.52 7.63 -13.13
CA HIS A 423 7.87 8.99 -13.55
C HIS A 423 6.83 9.99 -13.07
N PHE A 424 7.34 11.11 -12.53
CA PHE A 424 6.46 12.19 -12.08
C PHE A 424 5.69 12.79 -13.28
N ASN A 425 4.37 12.93 -13.09
CA ASN A 425 3.48 13.56 -14.06
C ASN A 425 3.52 12.95 -15.48
N ASP A 426 3.64 11.62 -15.57
CA ASP A 426 3.65 10.92 -16.86
C ASP A 426 2.35 11.14 -17.65
N ASP A 427 2.50 11.55 -18.92
CA ASP A 427 1.39 11.83 -19.81
C ASP A 427 0.67 10.56 -20.30
N GLY A 428 1.37 9.42 -20.38
CA GLY A 428 0.77 8.12 -20.65
C GLY A 428 -0.19 7.67 -19.55
N VAL A 429 0.16 7.88 -18.29
CA VAL A 429 -0.77 7.63 -17.15
C VAL A 429 -1.95 8.60 -17.19
N THR A 430 -1.72 9.86 -17.58
CA THR A 430 -2.79 10.86 -17.74
C THR A 430 -3.75 10.46 -18.86
N ALA A 431 -3.23 9.95 -19.99
CA ALA A 431 -4.02 9.45 -21.10
C ALA A 431 -4.92 8.26 -20.68
N LEU A 432 -4.36 7.29 -19.96
CA LEU A 432 -5.12 6.17 -19.41
C LEU A 432 -6.25 6.66 -18.49
N TYR A 433 -5.93 7.55 -17.53
CA TYR A 433 -6.92 8.13 -16.62
C TYR A 433 -8.05 8.83 -17.39
N GLN A 434 -7.70 9.65 -18.37
CA GLN A 434 -8.70 10.38 -19.20
C GLN A 434 -9.57 9.43 -20.03
N ALA A 435 -9.01 8.34 -20.54
CA ALA A 435 -9.77 7.31 -21.24
C ALA A 435 -10.74 6.56 -20.31
N MET A 436 -10.43 6.39 -19.04
CA MET A 436 -11.31 5.76 -18.05
C MET A 436 -12.47 6.67 -17.60
N LYS A 437 -12.31 8.00 -17.65
CA LYS A 437 -13.33 8.96 -17.15
C LYS A 437 -14.74 8.75 -17.72
N PRO A 438 -14.96 8.59 -19.02
CA PRO A 438 -16.31 8.37 -19.58
C PRO A 438 -16.98 7.13 -18.99
N ARG A 439 -16.21 6.05 -18.83
CA ARG A 439 -16.70 4.80 -18.27
C ARG A 439 -17.07 4.94 -16.79
N LEU A 440 -16.21 5.60 -16.00
CA LEU A 440 -16.46 5.92 -14.60
C LEU A 440 -17.75 6.75 -14.42
N LYS A 441 -17.95 7.75 -15.26
CA LYS A 441 -19.18 8.56 -15.28
C LYS A 441 -20.41 7.72 -15.60
N ALA A 442 -20.32 6.84 -16.60
CA ALA A 442 -21.43 5.96 -16.98
C ALA A 442 -21.83 5.00 -15.84
N LEU A 443 -20.87 4.61 -14.98
CA LEU A 443 -21.09 3.77 -13.79
C LEU A 443 -21.55 4.58 -12.57
N GLY A 444 -21.68 5.90 -12.69
CA GLY A 444 -22.26 6.75 -11.65
C GLY A 444 -21.28 7.59 -10.84
N LEU A 445 -19.97 7.59 -11.18
CA LEU A 445 -19.01 8.47 -10.53
C LEU A 445 -19.23 9.93 -10.99
N SER A 446 -19.48 10.81 -10.03
CA SER A 446 -19.56 12.25 -10.30
C SER A 446 -18.14 12.84 -10.45
N LEU A 447 -17.85 13.40 -11.61
CA LEU A 447 -16.59 14.06 -11.94
C LEU A 447 -16.86 15.49 -12.44
N PRO A 448 -17.21 16.42 -11.52
CA PRO A 448 -17.63 17.78 -11.90
C PRO A 448 -16.47 18.65 -12.41
N HIS A 449 -15.23 18.32 -12.06
CA HIS A 449 -14.06 19.08 -12.44
C HIS A 449 -13.28 18.42 -13.57
N ALA A 450 -12.41 19.20 -14.22
CA ALA A 450 -11.48 18.77 -15.24
C ALA A 450 -10.23 19.67 -15.17
N ARG A 451 -9.47 19.53 -14.07
CA ARG A 451 -8.29 20.37 -13.81
C ARG A 451 -7.04 19.91 -14.52
N LEU A 452 -6.95 18.61 -14.84
CA LEU A 452 -5.81 18.10 -15.58
C LEU A 452 -5.90 18.51 -17.06
N PRO A 453 -4.78 18.95 -17.67
CA PRO A 453 -4.73 19.26 -19.07
C PRO A 453 -5.07 18.01 -19.90
N GLN A 454 -5.78 18.21 -21.01
CA GLN A 454 -6.05 17.14 -21.96
C GLN A 454 -4.75 16.74 -22.66
N VAL A 455 -4.54 15.44 -22.81
CA VAL A 455 -3.42 14.88 -23.56
C VAL A 455 -3.94 14.14 -24.79
N SER A 456 -3.23 14.27 -25.91
CA SER A 456 -3.57 13.60 -27.17
C SER A 456 -2.79 12.31 -27.40
N VAL A 457 -1.85 11.99 -26.51
CA VAL A 457 -1.00 10.81 -26.61
C VAL A 457 -1.70 9.58 -26.05
N ARG A 458 -1.27 8.39 -26.47
CA ARG A 458 -1.69 7.10 -25.91
C ARG A 458 -0.56 6.37 -25.16
N HIS A 459 0.61 6.92 -25.22
CA HIS A 459 1.77 6.39 -24.50
C HIS A 459 2.62 7.53 -23.98
N SER A 460 3.45 7.25 -23.02
CA SER A 460 4.39 8.21 -22.48
C SER A 460 5.27 8.78 -23.59
N SER A 461 5.29 10.11 -23.67
CA SER A 461 6.10 10.83 -24.67
C SER A 461 7.51 11.12 -24.18
N HIS A 462 7.85 10.77 -22.94
CA HIS A 462 9.09 11.16 -22.24
C HIS A 462 9.29 12.68 -22.12
N GLN A 463 8.28 13.48 -22.46
CA GLN A 463 8.36 14.94 -22.52
C GLN A 463 7.67 15.64 -21.34
N ALA A 464 7.26 14.92 -20.30
CA ALA A 464 6.69 15.55 -19.12
C ALA A 464 7.72 16.49 -18.47
N ALA A 465 7.70 17.75 -18.89
CA ALA A 465 8.59 18.78 -18.38
C ALA A 465 8.24 19.04 -16.90
N ILE A 466 9.06 18.58 -16.00
CA ILE A 466 8.98 18.90 -14.55
C ILE A 466 9.10 20.42 -14.37
N VAL A 467 9.84 21.07 -15.25
CA VAL A 467 10.04 22.52 -15.27
C VAL A 467 9.32 23.10 -16.49
N PRO A 468 8.45 24.11 -16.33
CA PRO A 468 7.86 24.83 -17.47
C PRO A 468 8.91 25.22 -18.48
N SER A 469 8.58 25.13 -19.77
CA SER A 469 9.53 25.44 -20.87
C SER A 469 10.20 26.81 -20.72
N ALA A 470 9.48 27.80 -20.18
CA ALA A 470 10.00 29.12 -19.85
C ALA A 470 11.07 29.13 -18.74
N ARG A 471 11.20 28.03 -17.97
CA ARG A 471 12.18 27.89 -16.87
C ARG A 471 13.21 26.77 -17.08
N ASN A 472 13.21 26.11 -18.23
CA ASN A 472 14.16 25.03 -18.53
C ASN A 472 15.63 25.48 -18.42
N ARG A 473 15.91 26.77 -18.64
CA ARG A 473 17.26 27.33 -18.52
C ARG A 473 17.50 28.11 -17.23
N TYR A 474 16.55 28.16 -16.30
CA TYR A 474 16.63 29.00 -15.10
C TYR A 474 17.91 28.79 -14.28
N LEU A 475 18.32 27.56 -14.03
CA LEU A 475 19.57 27.26 -13.32
C LEU A 475 20.81 27.64 -14.14
N ALA A 476 20.76 27.47 -15.47
CA ALA A 476 21.83 27.89 -16.36
C ALA A 476 21.95 29.42 -16.37
N GLU A 477 20.86 30.14 -16.43
CA GLU A 477 20.80 31.60 -16.37
C GLU A 477 21.34 32.17 -15.07
N ILE A 478 20.97 31.55 -13.92
CA ILE A 478 21.57 31.89 -12.61
C ILE A 478 23.08 31.67 -12.62
N SER A 479 23.52 30.51 -13.11
CA SER A 479 24.93 30.16 -13.17
C SER A 479 25.70 31.10 -14.08
N GLU A 480 25.18 31.47 -15.25
CA GLU A 480 25.74 32.42 -16.20
C GLU A 480 25.83 33.83 -15.59
N THR A 481 24.77 34.26 -14.91
CA THR A 481 24.73 35.57 -14.21
C THR A 481 25.79 35.63 -13.11
N VAL A 482 25.86 34.61 -12.26
CA VAL A 482 26.86 34.55 -11.17
C VAL A 482 28.29 34.51 -11.71
N ARG A 483 28.55 33.71 -12.76
CA ARG A 483 29.85 33.65 -13.41
C ARG A 483 30.21 34.97 -14.12
N GLY A 484 29.22 35.63 -14.74
CA GLY A 484 29.35 36.93 -15.36
C GLY A 484 29.72 38.01 -14.32
N TYR A 485 29.02 37.99 -13.19
CA TYR A 485 29.34 38.90 -12.07
C TYR A 485 30.73 38.68 -11.54
N LYS A 486 31.14 37.43 -11.24
CA LYS A 486 32.49 37.11 -10.76
C LYS A 486 33.59 37.48 -11.74
N ARG A 487 33.36 37.42 -13.04
CA ARG A 487 34.32 37.87 -14.05
C ARG A 487 34.46 39.40 -14.13
N ARG A 488 33.40 40.15 -13.80
CA ARG A 488 33.38 41.62 -13.86
C ARG A 488 33.80 42.28 -12.55
N ALA A 489 33.73 41.57 -11.44
CA ALA A 489 34.17 42.05 -10.15
C ALA A 489 35.70 41.78 -10.04
N PRO A 490 36.57 42.79 -10.23
CA PRO A 490 37.99 42.60 -10.01
C PRO A 490 38.22 42.29 -8.53
N PHE A 491 39.05 41.31 -8.25
CA PHE A 491 39.50 41.06 -6.89
C PHE A 491 40.12 42.35 -6.34
N ARG A 492 39.47 42.94 -5.32
CA ARG A 492 40.07 43.92 -4.45
C ARG A 492 40.76 43.23 -3.30
#